data_a0a3c1e63143d9027b0e7f1ca3fac1ed
#
_entry.id   a0a3c1e63143d9027b0e7f1ca3fac1ed
#
_cell.length_a   1.000
_cell.length_b   1.000
_cell.length_c   1.000
_cell.angle_alpha   90.00
_cell.angle_beta   90.00
_cell.angle_gamma   90.00
#
_symmetry.space_group_name_H-M   'P 1'
#
loop_
_entity.id
_entity.type
_entity.pdbx_description
1 polymer ?
#
loop_
_entity_poly.entity_id
_entity_poly.type
_entity_poly.pdbx_seq_one_letter_code
_entity_poly.pdbx_strand_id
1 'polypeptide(L)'
;MTEYAEQVKAFGPGELVERMGIEILEFTPERVVARMPVAGNRQPYGLLHGGANVVLAETLGSFGAALHAGPERIAVGIEVSATHHRAVVDGHVTGVATPISLGRTAATYE
;
A
#
# COMPACT_ATOMS: atom_id res chain seq x y z
N MET A 1 14.26 2.78 11.58
CA MET A 1 13.26 3.63 10.89
C MET A 1 13.58 5.08 11.18
N THR A 2 13.47 5.96 10.20
CA THR A 2 13.77 7.37 10.40
C THR A 2 12.74 8.05 11.29
N GLU A 3 13.09 9.20 11.86
CA GLU A 3 12.16 10.00 12.64
C GLU A 3 10.93 10.39 11.81
N TYR A 4 11.12 10.79 10.56
CA TYR A 4 10.02 11.13 9.68
C TYR A 4 9.10 9.93 9.41
N ALA A 5 9.68 8.76 9.16
CA ALA A 5 8.89 7.54 8.97
C ALA A 5 8.06 7.20 10.20
N GLU A 6 8.63 7.39 11.40
CA GLU A 6 7.89 7.20 12.65
C GLU A 6 6.76 8.20 12.80
N GLN A 7 6.97 9.46 12.41
CA GLN A 7 5.93 10.48 12.43
C GLN A 7 4.78 10.14 11.47
N VAL A 8 5.10 9.71 10.26
CA VAL A 8 4.09 9.31 9.28
C VAL A 8 3.29 8.11 9.80
N LYS A 9 3.98 7.13 10.36
CA LYS A 9 3.33 5.95 10.93
C LYS A 9 2.41 6.31 12.12
N ALA A 10 2.86 7.23 12.98
CA ALA A 10 2.08 7.67 14.12
C ALA A 10 0.84 8.48 13.71
N PHE A 11 0.89 9.18 12.60
CA PHE A 11 -0.25 9.92 12.05
C PHE A 11 -1.40 8.99 11.69
N GLY A 12 -1.07 7.75 11.35
CA GLY A 12 -2.06 6.74 11.01
C GLY A 12 -2.20 6.51 9.51
N PRO A 13 -2.72 5.34 9.15
CA PRO A 13 -2.78 4.93 7.74
C PRO A 13 -4.00 5.46 6.98
N GLY A 14 -4.94 6.12 7.67
CA GLY A 14 -6.18 6.60 7.06
C GLY A 14 -7.33 5.62 7.23
N GLU A 15 -8.53 6.15 7.04
CA GLU A 15 -9.78 5.42 7.32
C GLU A 15 -9.96 4.18 6.45
N LEU A 16 -9.68 4.27 5.16
CA LEU A 16 -9.90 3.15 4.24
C LEU A 16 -8.97 1.98 4.57
N VAL A 17 -7.71 2.28 4.83
CA VAL A 17 -6.72 1.26 5.18
C VAL A 17 -7.12 0.55 6.47
N GLU A 18 -7.60 1.29 7.46
CA GLU A 18 -8.10 0.71 8.72
C GLU A 18 -9.32 -0.16 8.49
N ARG A 19 -10.29 0.31 7.69
CA ARG A 19 -11.51 -0.46 7.37
C ARG A 19 -11.21 -1.78 6.69
N MET A 20 -10.21 -1.79 5.84
CA MET A 20 -9.85 -3.00 5.10
C MET A 20 -8.92 -3.92 5.87
N GLY A 21 -8.47 -3.49 7.06
CA GLY A 21 -7.62 -4.30 7.91
C GLY A 21 -6.18 -4.40 7.43
N ILE A 22 -5.74 -3.48 6.58
CA ILE A 22 -4.39 -3.48 6.06
C ILE A 22 -3.40 -3.16 7.18
N GLU A 23 -2.40 -4.01 7.35
CA GLU A 23 -1.39 -3.90 8.38
C GLU A 23 -0.02 -3.69 7.73
N ILE A 24 0.63 -2.58 8.07
CA ILE A 24 1.96 -2.25 7.53
C ILE A 24 3.01 -3.05 8.30
N LEU A 25 3.81 -3.84 7.60
CA LEU A 25 4.83 -4.71 8.18
C LEU A 25 6.24 -4.16 8.01
N GLU A 26 6.52 -3.45 6.93
CA GLU A 26 7.81 -2.86 6.65
C GLU A 26 7.60 -1.52 5.95
N PHE A 27 8.39 -0.50 6.31
CA PHE A 27 8.07 0.86 5.94
C PHE A 27 9.32 1.68 5.68
N THR A 28 9.88 1.57 4.47
CA THR A 28 11.02 2.36 3.99
C THR A 28 10.75 2.84 2.57
N PRO A 29 11.45 3.87 2.07
CA PRO A 29 11.24 4.30 0.68
C PRO A 29 11.59 3.21 -0.34
N GLU A 30 12.50 2.30 -0.01
CA GLU A 30 12.99 1.25 -0.89
C GLU A 30 12.13 -0.01 -0.82
N ARG A 31 11.32 -0.15 0.22
CA ARG A 31 10.50 -1.35 0.39
C ARG A 31 9.39 -1.09 1.39
N VAL A 32 8.16 -1.26 0.94
CA VAL A 32 6.98 -1.21 1.82
C VAL A 32 6.29 -2.55 1.73
N VAL A 33 6.01 -3.15 2.86
CA VAL A 33 5.32 -4.45 2.94
C VAL A 33 4.09 -4.29 3.83
N ALA A 34 2.99 -4.82 3.38
CA ALA A 34 1.76 -4.84 4.15
C ALA A 34 0.99 -6.13 3.87
N ARG A 35 0.14 -6.50 4.80
CA ARG A 35 -0.80 -7.62 4.59
C ARG A 35 -2.22 -7.14 4.78
N MET A 36 -3.15 -7.84 4.14
CA MET A 36 -4.55 -7.50 4.16
C MET A 36 -5.37 -8.77 4.34
N PRO A 37 -6.35 -8.78 5.25
CA PRO A 37 -7.22 -9.95 5.39
C PRO A 37 -8.16 -10.07 4.19
N VAL A 38 -8.47 -11.29 3.82
CA VAL A 38 -9.50 -11.57 2.81
C VAL A 38 -10.89 -11.34 3.42
N ALA A 39 -11.08 -11.77 4.67
CA ALA A 39 -12.35 -11.53 5.38
C ALA A 39 -12.65 -10.03 5.45
N GLY A 40 -13.86 -9.66 5.08
CA GLY A 40 -14.29 -8.26 5.01
C GLY A 40 -13.97 -7.57 3.68
N ASN A 41 -13.17 -8.19 2.82
CA ASN A 41 -12.74 -7.63 1.55
C ASN A 41 -13.11 -8.52 0.36
N ARG A 42 -14.19 -9.31 0.50
CA ARG A 42 -14.62 -10.26 -0.54
C ARG A 42 -15.60 -9.64 -1.53
N GLN A 43 -15.54 -10.14 -2.74
CA GLN A 43 -16.56 -9.88 -3.76
C GLN A 43 -17.71 -10.90 -3.63
N PRO A 44 -18.80 -10.80 -4.42
CA PRO A 44 -20.01 -11.63 -4.20
C PRO A 44 -19.81 -13.15 -4.27
N TYR A 45 -18.78 -13.63 -4.96
CA TYR A 45 -18.50 -15.06 -5.05
C TYR A 45 -17.67 -15.61 -3.88
N GLY A 46 -17.39 -14.78 -2.87
CA GLY A 46 -16.60 -15.20 -1.72
C GLY A 46 -15.10 -15.12 -1.91
N LEU A 47 -14.64 -14.60 -3.03
CA LEU A 47 -13.22 -14.40 -3.32
C LEU A 47 -12.80 -13.00 -2.92
N LEU A 48 -11.51 -12.82 -2.68
CA LEU A 48 -10.96 -11.48 -2.46
C LEU A 48 -11.32 -10.58 -3.63
N HIS A 49 -11.87 -9.41 -3.32
CA HIS A 49 -12.21 -8.42 -4.34
C HIS A 49 -10.94 -7.90 -5.02
N GLY A 50 -10.92 -7.90 -6.35
CA GLY A 50 -9.78 -7.39 -7.11
C GLY A 50 -9.45 -5.93 -6.79
N GLY A 51 -10.48 -5.11 -6.58
CA GLY A 51 -10.30 -3.73 -6.15
C GLY A 51 -9.61 -3.60 -4.80
N ALA A 52 -9.80 -4.57 -3.90
CA ALA A 52 -9.10 -4.58 -2.61
C ALA A 52 -7.59 -4.73 -2.80
N ASN A 53 -7.16 -5.59 -3.74
CA ASN A 53 -5.75 -5.70 -4.10
C ASN A 53 -5.21 -4.40 -4.68
N VAL A 54 -6.00 -3.68 -5.46
CA VAL A 54 -5.60 -2.39 -6.02
C VAL A 54 -5.44 -1.36 -4.91
N VAL A 55 -6.33 -1.34 -3.91
CA VAL A 55 -6.18 -0.46 -2.73
C VAL A 55 -4.90 -0.80 -1.98
N LEU A 56 -4.59 -2.07 -1.79
CA LEU A 56 -3.34 -2.48 -1.15
C LEU A 56 -2.13 -1.97 -1.93
N ALA A 57 -2.12 -2.16 -3.24
CA ALA A 57 -1.03 -1.70 -4.10
C ALA A 57 -0.87 -0.18 -4.06
N GLU A 58 -1.97 0.56 -4.20
CA GLU A 58 -1.99 2.03 -4.12
C GLU A 58 -1.46 2.51 -2.77
N THR A 59 -1.89 1.87 -1.69
CA THR A 59 -1.47 2.20 -0.33
C THR A 59 0.04 2.03 -0.17
N LEU A 60 0.57 0.89 -0.61
CA LEU A 60 2.00 0.61 -0.51
C LEU A 60 2.84 1.62 -1.30
N GLY A 61 2.45 1.88 -2.55
CA GLY A 61 3.15 2.84 -3.39
C GLY A 61 3.08 4.26 -2.84
N SER A 62 1.93 4.64 -2.31
CA SER A 62 1.74 5.97 -1.73
C SER A 62 2.58 6.16 -0.47
N PHE A 63 2.69 5.16 0.38
CA PHE A 63 3.55 5.25 1.56
C PHE A 63 5.02 5.32 1.18
N GLY A 64 5.46 4.51 0.23
CA GLY A 64 6.83 4.59 -0.26
C GLY A 64 7.15 5.96 -0.84
N ALA A 65 6.26 6.47 -1.67
CA ALA A 65 6.41 7.79 -2.28
C ALA A 65 6.40 8.92 -1.23
N ALA A 66 5.56 8.80 -0.20
CA ALA A 66 5.52 9.79 0.88
C ALA A 66 6.84 9.85 1.64
N LEU A 67 7.44 8.70 1.93
CA LEU A 67 8.74 8.64 2.59
C LEU A 67 9.85 9.19 1.70
N HIS A 68 9.80 8.89 0.40
CA HIS A 68 10.75 9.43 -0.56
C HIS A 68 10.62 10.95 -0.68
N ALA A 69 9.39 11.47 -0.69
CA ALA A 69 9.15 12.92 -0.80
C ALA A 69 9.66 13.70 0.40
N GLY A 70 9.62 13.10 1.59
CA GLY A 70 10.06 13.74 2.81
C GLY A 70 9.04 14.68 3.42
N PRO A 71 9.38 15.32 4.58
CA PRO A 71 8.40 16.04 5.39
C PRO A 71 7.92 17.36 4.80
N GLU A 72 8.57 17.88 3.77
CA GLU A 72 8.22 19.18 3.19
C GLU A 72 7.31 19.07 1.97
N ARG A 73 6.97 17.85 1.56
CA ARG A 73 6.11 17.60 0.40
C ARG A 73 5.13 16.48 0.72
N ILE A 74 4.06 16.44 -0.04
CA ILE A 74 3.10 15.33 0.02
C ILE A 74 3.19 14.54 -1.28
N ALA A 75 2.81 13.27 -1.22
CA ALA A 75 2.69 12.42 -2.38
C ALA A 75 1.21 12.11 -2.62
N VAL A 76 0.80 12.17 -3.87
CA VAL A 76 -0.55 11.79 -4.28
C VAL A 76 -0.46 10.84 -5.46
N GLY A 77 -1.38 9.88 -5.52
CA GLY A 77 -1.41 8.92 -6.60
C GLY A 77 -1.87 9.56 -7.90
N ILE A 78 -1.22 9.14 -9.00
CA ILE A 78 -1.59 9.60 -10.34
C ILE A 78 -2.19 8.45 -11.12
N GLU A 79 -1.61 7.25 -11.00
CA GLU A 79 -2.01 6.10 -11.78
C GLU A 79 -1.68 4.82 -11.04
N VAL A 80 -2.56 3.84 -11.13
CA VAL A 80 -2.31 2.49 -10.66
C VAL A 80 -2.95 1.52 -11.64
N SER A 81 -2.23 0.44 -11.93
CA SER A 81 -2.77 -0.63 -12.75
C SER A 81 -2.44 -1.98 -12.12
N ALA A 82 -3.25 -2.98 -12.41
CA ALA A 82 -3.08 -4.29 -11.81
C ALA A 82 -3.55 -5.38 -12.76
N THR A 83 -2.90 -6.53 -12.65
CA THR A 83 -3.32 -7.76 -13.30
C THR A 83 -3.48 -8.83 -12.22
N HIS A 84 -4.64 -9.48 -12.22
CA HIS A 84 -4.96 -10.49 -11.23
C HIS A 84 -4.74 -11.89 -11.81
N HIS A 85 -3.93 -12.69 -11.13
CA HIS A 85 -3.54 -14.01 -11.64
C HIS A 85 -4.10 -15.17 -10.81
N ARG A 86 -4.54 -14.91 -9.58
CA ARG A 86 -4.98 -15.97 -8.67
C ARG A 86 -6.10 -15.48 -7.76
N ALA A 87 -7.12 -16.31 -7.60
CA ALA A 87 -8.17 -16.07 -6.64
C ALA A 87 -7.72 -16.49 -5.23
N VAL A 88 -8.16 -15.74 -4.21
CA VAL A 88 -7.90 -16.04 -2.81
C VAL A 88 -9.23 -16.09 -2.07
N VAL A 89 -9.44 -17.13 -1.27
CA VAL A 89 -10.74 -17.37 -0.62
C VAL A 89 -10.74 -17.03 0.87
N ASP A 90 -9.60 -17.10 1.54
CA ASP A 90 -9.48 -16.76 2.97
C ASP A 90 -8.03 -16.40 3.33
N GLY A 91 -7.80 -16.15 4.63
CA GLY A 91 -6.48 -15.81 5.13
C GLY A 91 -6.10 -14.37 4.83
N HIS A 92 -4.88 -14.17 4.42
CA HIS A 92 -4.31 -12.85 4.13
C HIS A 92 -3.59 -12.86 2.79
N VAL A 93 -3.50 -11.69 2.17
CA VAL A 93 -2.57 -11.46 1.07
C VAL A 93 -1.49 -10.49 1.55
N THR A 94 -0.27 -10.70 1.10
CA THR A 94 0.87 -9.83 1.44
C THR A 94 1.31 -9.11 0.18
N GLY A 95 1.38 -7.78 0.27
CA GLY A 95 1.88 -6.95 -0.80
C GLY A 95 3.28 -6.47 -0.48
N VAL A 96 4.11 -6.38 -1.50
CA VAL A 96 5.47 -5.85 -1.42
C VAL A 96 5.62 -4.82 -2.52
N ALA A 97 5.95 -3.60 -2.16
CA ALA A 97 6.23 -2.54 -3.12
C ALA A 97 7.70 -2.18 -3.09
N THR A 98 8.32 -2.18 -4.26
CA THR A 98 9.70 -1.75 -4.44
C THR A 98 9.73 -0.70 -5.54
N PRO A 99 10.63 0.29 -5.46
CA PRO A 99 10.66 1.35 -6.45
C PRO A 99 11.21 0.88 -7.79
N ILE A 100 10.57 1.32 -8.86
CA ILE A 100 11.13 1.25 -10.21
C ILE A 100 11.95 2.52 -10.44
N SER A 101 11.44 3.67 -9.98
CA SER A 101 12.10 4.95 -10.16
C SER A 101 11.71 5.88 -9.03
N LEU A 102 12.70 6.50 -8.40
CA LEU A 102 12.52 7.50 -7.37
C LEU A 102 13.04 8.84 -7.90
N GLY A 103 12.15 9.58 -8.55
CA GLY A 103 12.49 10.87 -9.14
C GLY A 103 12.22 12.03 -8.20
N ARG A 104 12.56 13.22 -8.66
CA ARG A 104 12.36 14.46 -7.92
C ARG A 104 10.90 14.89 -7.87
N THR A 105 10.15 14.63 -8.92
CA THR A 105 8.75 15.06 -9.06
C THR A 105 7.79 13.90 -9.17
N ALA A 106 8.28 12.69 -9.37
CA ALA A 106 7.45 11.50 -9.48
C ALA A 106 8.22 10.27 -8.98
N ALA A 107 7.50 9.34 -8.39
CA ALA A 107 8.02 8.04 -7.98
C ALA A 107 7.14 6.95 -8.57
N THR A 108 7.75 5.85 -9.00
CA THR A 108 7.03 4.71 -9.54
C THR A 108 7.43 3.47 -8.77
N TYR A 109 6.43 2.71 -8.34
CA TYR A 109 6.59 1.47 -7.58
C TYR A 109 5.93 0.30 -8.29
N GLU A 110 6.45 -0.87 -8.04
CA GLU A 110 5.79 -2.12 -8.43
C GLU A 110 5.67 -3.06 -7.25
#